data_9d7b9d0a5a41a6766acb9f4015bf52b4
#
_entry.id   9d7b9d0a5a41a6766acb9f4015bf52b4
#
_cell.length_a   1.000
_cell.length_b   1.000
_cell.length_c   1.000
_cell.angle_alpha   90.00
_cell.angle_beta   90.00
_cell.angle_gamma   90.00
#
_symmetry.space_group_name_H-M   'P 1'
#
loop_
_entity.id
_entity.type
_entity.pdbx_description
1 polymer ?
#
loop_
_entity_poly.entity_id
_entity_poly.type
_entity_poly.pdbx_seq_one_letter_code
_entity_poly.pdbx_strand_id
1 'polypeptide(L)'
;RAVDVGELAAFEVAGAAVLLHTGGDAGWRTPAYAQDAPFLTRAGATWLIDHGAILVGIDSVNIDDTGDPTRPAHTLLLDAAARIARRMAGLDRLPVHGARFTAAPPRVAAFGTFPVRAYAIVP
;
A
#
# COMPACT_ATOMS: atom_id res chain seq x y z
N ARG A 1 0.62 -14.10 -4.04
CA ARG A 1 -0.40 -13.06 -4.24
C ARG A 1 -0.78 -12.33 -2.95
N ALA A 2 -0.95 -13.02 -1.83
CA ALA A 2 -1.22 -12.41 -0.54
C ALA A 2 0.08 -11.96 0.14
N VAL A 3 0.12 -10.72 0.64
CA VAL A 3 1.15 -10.20 1.54
C VAL A 3 0.67 -10.40 2.97
N ASP A 4 1.39 -11.17 3.74
CA ASP A 4 1.03 -11.54 5.10
C ASP A 4 2.15 -11.17 6.08
N VAL A 5 1.99 -11.50 7.34
CA VAL A 5 2.97 -11.21 8.42
C VAL A 5 4.35 -11.76 8.08
N GLY A 6 4.44 -12.92 7.44
CA GLY A 6 5.72 -13.55 7.09
C GLY A 6 6.62 -12.69 6.21
N GLU A 7 6.04 -11.94 5.28
CA GLU A 7 6.77 -11.01 4.40
C GLU A 7 7.13 -9.69 5.11
N LEU A 8 6.44 -9.35 6.18
CA LEU A 8 6.56 -8.04 6.85
C LEU A 8 7.49 -8.08 8.07
N ALA A 9 7.51 -9.18 8.80
CA ALA A 9 8.08 -9.29 10.14
C ALA A 9 9.59 -9.02 10.23
N ALA A 10 10.31 -9.05 9.10
CA ALA A 10 11.75 -8.75 9.06
C ALA A 10 12.05 -7.24 9.03
N PHE A 11 11.05 -6.37 8.91
CA PHE A 11 11.23 -4.94 8.68
C PHE A 11 10.84 -4.10 9.89
N GLU A 12 11.62 -3.05 10.15
CA GLU A 12 11.23 -2.00 11.09
C GLU A 12 10.31 -1.00 10.38
N VAL A 13 9.07 -0.88 10.86
CA VAL A 13 8.02 -0.10 10.19
C VAL A 13 7.46 1.05 11.04
N ALA A 14 7.94 1.22 12.27
CA ALA A 14 7.45 2.25 13.18
C ALA A 14 7.65 3.66 12.59
N GLY A 15 6.57 4.42 12.46
CA GLY A 15 6.58 5.78 11.89
C GLY A 15 6.89 5.83 10.39
N ALA A 16 6.89 4.69 9.70
CA ALA A 16 7.27 4.61 8.30
C ALA A 16 6.07 4.56 7.35
N ALA A 17 6.29 5.02 6.11
CA ALA A 17 5.49 4.62 4.97
C ALA A 17 6.00 3.27 4.46
N VAL A 18 5.15 2.27 4.48
CA VAL A 18 5.47 0.91 4.01
C VAL A 18 4.93 0.72 2.61
N LEU A 19 5.80 0.50 1.64
CA LEU A 19 5.43 0.32 0.23
C LEU A 19 5.61 -1.14 -0.17
N LEU A 20 4.50 -1.81 -0.47
CA LEU A 20 4.45 -3.21 -0.82
C LEU A 20 4.70 -3.36 -2.33
N HIS A 21 5.90 -3.80 -2.68
CA HIS A 21 6.26 -4.14 -4.05
C HIS A 21 5.89 -5.60 -4.32
N THR A 22 4.83 -5.81 -5.06
CA THR A 22 4.28 -7.14 -5.38
C THR A 22 4.50 -7.54 -6.84
N GLY A 23 4.92 -6.59 -7.68
CA GLY A 23 4.98 -6.76 -9.13
C GLY A 23 3.62 -6.62 -9.82
N GLY A 24 2.59 -6.21 -9.09
CA GLY A 24 1.25 -6.03 -9.64
C GLY A 24 1.16 -4.99 -10.75
N ASP A 25 2.04 -3.97 -10.71
CA ASP A 25 2.09 -2.92 -11.72
C ASP A 25 2.55 -3.39 -13.12
N ALA A 26 3.16 -4.56 -13.24
CA ALA A 26 3.49 -5.16 -14.53
C ALA A 26 2.26 -5.34 -15.44
N GLY A 27 1.08 -5.56 -14.84
CA GLY A 27 -0.19 -5.65 -15.55
C GLY A 27 -0.86 -4.31 -15.88
N TRP A 28 -0.27 -3.19 -15.52
CA TRP A 28 -0.87 -1.86 -15.68
C TRP A 28 -1.34 -1.60 -17.12
N ARG A 29 -2.56 -1.05 -17.27
CA ARG A 29 -3.23 -0.81 -18.56
C ARG A 29 -3.64 -2.06 -19.34
N THR A 30 -3.61 -3.23 -18.72
CA THR A 30 -4.14 -4.46 -19.31
C THR A 30 -5.28 -5.04 -18.49
N PRO A 31 -6.15 -5.88 -19.05
CA PRO A 31 -7.18 -6.59 -18.28
C PRO A 31 -6.60 -7.46 -17.16
N ALA A 32 -5.36 -7.94 -17.30
CA ALA A 32 -4.69 -8.76 -16.30
C ALA A 32 -4.41 -8.02 -14.99
N TYR A 33 -4.36 -6.69 -15.00
CA TYR A 33 -4.06 -5.88 -13.81
C TYR A 33 -5.05 -6.10 -12.66
N ALA A 34 -6.29 -6.37 -12.97
CA ALA A 34 -7.33 -6.62 -11.96
C ALA A 34 -7.58 -8.11 -11.69
N GLN A 35 -6.92 -9.01 -12.46
CA GLN A 35 -7.09 -10.45 -12.30
C GLN A 35 -6.06 -10.99 -11.31
N ASP A 36 -6.52 -11.77 -10.34
CA ASP A 36 -5.66 -12.34 -9.29
C ASP A 36 -4.69 -11.33 -8.66
N ALA A 37 -5.15 -10.11 -8.48
CA ALA A 37 -4.32 -9.00 -8.02
C ALA A 37 -3.72 -9.27 -6.64
N PRO A 38 -2.46 -8.93 -6.40
CA PRO A 38 -1.86 -9.01 -5.07
C PRO A 38 -2.59 -8.12 -4.06
N PHE A 39 -2.61 -8.54 -2.80
CA PHE A 39 -3.30 -7.83 -1.73
C PHE A 39 -2.65 -8.04 -0.36
N LEU A 40 -2.97 -7.18 0.59
CA LEU A 40 -2.56 -7.29 1.99
C LEU A 40 -3.61 -8.06 2.78
N THR A 41 -3.18 -9.07 3.54
CA THR A 41 -4.09 -9.84 4.38
C THR A 41 -4.59 -9.01 5.58
N ARG A 42 -5.68 -9.44 6.20
CA ARG A 42 -6.15 -8.90 7.49
C ARG A 42 -5.04 -8.96 8.54
N ALA A 43 -4.36 -10.09 8.66
CA ALA A 43 -3.28 -10.27 9.63
C ALA A 43 -2.11 -9.35 9.35
N GLY A 44 -1.71 -9.20 8.08
CA GLY A 44 -0.66 -8.26 7.66
C GLY A 44 -1.03 -6.81 7.97
N ALA A 45 -2.28 -6.39 7.72
CA ALA A 45 -2.76 -5.06 8.05
C ALA A 45 -2.72 -4.80 9.56
N THR A 46 -3.20 -5.74 10.36
CA THR A 46 -3.15 -5.68 11.83
C THR A 46 -1.71 -5.55 12.31
N TRP A 47 -0.81 -6.37 11.78
CA TRP A 47 0.60 -6.33 12.16
C TRP A 47 1.24 -4.95 11.86
N LEU A 48 0.98 -4.38 10.69
CA LEU A 48 1.48 -3.06 10.31
C LEU A 48 0.99 -1.96 11.26
N ILE A 49 -0.28 -2.01 11.65
CA ILE A 49 -0.87 -1.07 12.62
C ILE A 49 -0.21 -1.21 13.98
N ASP A 50 -0.11 -2.42 14.48
CA ASP A 50 0.45 -2.71 15.82
C ASP A 50 1.93 -2.29 15.92
N HIS A 51 2.63 -2.29 14.79
CA HIS A 51 4.05 -1.88 14.69
C HIS A 51 4.22 -0.41 14.25
N GLY A 52 3.14 0.35 14.12
CA GLY A 52 3.20 1.80 13.96
C GLY A 52 3.44 2.32 12.56
N ALA A 53 3.12 1.56 11.50
CA ALA A 53 3.13 2.06 10.13
C ALA A 53 2.12 3.22 9.98
N ILE A 54 2.51 4.32 9.32
CA ILE A 54 1.67 5.52 9.17
C ILE A 54 1.05 5.66 7.79
N LEU A 55 1.58 4.94 6.82
CA LEU A 55 1.03 4.84 5.46
C LEU A 55 1.36 3.46 4.91
N VAL A 56 0.43 2.86 4.21
CA VAL A 56 0.66 1.61 3.47
C VAL A 56 0.35 1.84 2.00
N GLY A 57 1.35 1.61 1.16
CA GLY A 57 1.24 1.68 -0.30
C GLY A 57 1.36 0.31 -0.94
N ILE A 58 0.73 0.11 -2.10
CA ILE A 58 0.81 -1.12 -2.88
C ILE A 58 0.77 -0.82 -4.38
N ASP A 59 1.51 -1.57 -5.15
CA ASP A 59 1.54 -1.52 -6.62
C ASP A 59 0.40 -2.33 -7.27
N SER A 60 -0.56 -2.78 -6.50
CA SER A 60 -1.74 -3.50 -6.95
C SER A 60 -2.95 -2.57 -7.19
N VAL A 61 -3.96 -3.09 -7.87
CA VAL A 61 -5.23 -2.40 -8.13
C VAL A 61 -5.98 -2.03 -6.84
N ASN A 62 -5.83 -2.85 -5.81
CA ASN A 62 -6.46 -2.65 -4.50
C ASN A 62 -5.52 -3.12 -3.38
N ILE A 63 -5.74 -2.63 -2.16
CA ILE A 63 -5.03 -3.11 -0.97
C ILE A 63 -5.65 -4.40 -0.43
N ASP A 64 -6.96 -4.59 -0.59
CA ASP A 64 -7.68 -5.82 -0.24
C ASP A 64 -7.77 -6.80 -1.41
N ASP A 65 -8.07 -8.05 -1.12
CA ASP A 65 -8.52 -9.00 -2.14
C ASP A 65 -9.79 -8.45 -2.81
N THR A 66 -9.76 -8.33 -4.13
CA THR A 66 -10.90 -7.83 -4.91
C THR A 66 -12.12 -8.75 -4.83
N GLY A 67 -11.94 -10.01 -4.45
CA GLY A 67 -12.99 -10.97 -4.19
C GLY A 67 -13.61 -10.88 -2.79
N ASP A 68 -13.02 -10.13 -1.87
CA ASP A 68 -13.53 -9.96 -0.50
C ASP A 68 -14.26 -8.62 -0.33
N PRO A 69 -15.61 -8.63 -0.29
CA PRO A 69 -16.39 -7.41 -0.13
C PRO A 69 -16.26 -6.77 1.26
N THR A 70 -15.72 -7.46 2.26
CA THR A 70 -15.55 -6.92 3.62
C THR A 70 -14.42 -5.91 3.74
N ARG A 71 -13.49 -5.90 2.78
CA ARG A 71 -12.37 -4.95 2.69
C ARG A 71 -11.61 -4.78 4.00
N PRO A 72 -11.06 -5.85 4.58
CA PRO A 72 -10.50 -5.82 5.93
C PRO A 72 -9.28 -4.90 6.06
N ALA A 73 -8.38 -4.88 5.09
CA ALA A 73 -7.20 -4.03 5.16
C ALA A 73 -7.56 -2.54 5.09
N HIS A 74 -8.47 -2.13 4.20
CA HIS A 74 -8.99 -0.75 4.17
C HIS A 74 -9.57 -0.35 5.52
N THR A 75 -10.48 -1.15 6.04
CA THR A 75 -11.18 -0.84 7.29
C THR A 75 -10.19 -0.67 8.44
N LEU A 76 -9.32 -1.66 8.65
CA LEU A 76 -8.36 -1.63 9.75
C LEU A 76 -7.37 -0.47 9.65
N LEU A 77 -6.80 -0.23 8.47
CA LEU A 77 -5.82 0.84 8.28
C LEU A 77 -6.44 2.22 8.49
N LEU A 78 -7.63 2.47 7.92
CA LEU A 78 -8.30 3.77 8.06
C LEU A 78 -8.78 4.02 9.50
N ASP A 79 -9.30 3.00 10.19
CA ASP A 79 -9.69 3.10 11.59
C ASP A 79 -8.49 3.44 12.51
N ALA A 80 -7.30 2.95 12.14
CA ALA A 80 -6.05 3.29 12.82
C ALA A 80 -5.42 4.61 12.36
N ALA A 81 -6.12 5.39 11.54
CA ALA A 81 -5.62 6.63 10.91
C ALA A 81 -4.37 6.44 10.02
N ALA A 82 -4.06 5.22 9.62
CA ALA A 82 -3.04 4.96 8.61
C ALA A 82 -3.55 5.28 7.21
N ARG A 83 -2.72 5.92 6.41
CA ARG A 83 -3.07 6.29 5.04
C ARG A 83 -2.86 5.13 4.08
N ILE A 84 -3.64 5.09 3.01
CA ILE A 84 -3.55 4.05 1.99
C ILE A 84 -3.24 4.69 0.64
N ALA A 85 -2.20 4.19 -0.04
CA ALA A 85 -1.89 4.51 -1.43
C ALA A 85 -1.91 3.22 -2.26
N ARG A 86 -2.63 3.22 -3.35
CA ARG A 86 -2.76 2.04 -4.23
C ARG A 86 -2.50 2.40 -5.68
N ARG A 87 -2.37 1.40 -6.54
CA ARG A 87 -2.05 1.58 -7.97
C ARG A 87 -0.74 2.32 -8.18
N MET A 88 0.23 2.04 -7.31
CA MET A 88 1.57 2.56 -7.43
C MET A 88 2.32 1.84 -8.56
N ALA A 89 3.36 2.45 -9.08
CA ALA A 89 4.23 1.86 -10.09
C ALA A 89 5.68 2.25 -9.82
N GLY A 90 6.62 1.43 -10.31
CA GLY A 90 8.04 1.70 -10.21
C GLY A 90 8.62 1.52 -8.81
N LEU A 91 8.00 0.74 -7.94
CA LEU A 91 8.51 0.44 -6.59
C LEU A 91 9.80 -0.38 -6.65
N ASP A 92 10.01 -1.14 -7.72
CA ASP A 92 11.23 -1.90 -8.01
C ASP A 92 12.50 -1.03 -8.04
N ARG A 93 12.36 0.26 -8.26
CA ARG A 93 13.47 1.23 -8.30
C ARG A 93 13.83 1.81 -6.95
N LEU A 94 13.08 1.49 -5.90
CA LEU A 94 13.33 2.01 -4.56
C LEU A 94 14.24 1.06 -3.78
N PRO A 95 15.12 1.60 -2.91
CA PRO A 95 15.82 0.78 -1.94
C PRO A 95 14.83 0.21 -0.92
N VAL A 96 15.20 -0.88 -0.28
CA VAL A 96 14.39 -1.54 0.75
C VAL A 96 14.07 -0.59 1.92
N HIS A 97 14.96 0.35 2.21
CA HIS A 97 14.79 1.34 3.27
C HIS A 97 15.56 2.63 2.95
N GLY A 98 15.28 3.70 3.68
CA GLY A 98 16.02 4.96 3.61
C GLY A 98 15.50 5.96 2.58
N ALA A 99 14.51 5.63 1.76
CA ALA A 99 13.88 6.59 0.87
C ALA A 99 12.91 7.51 1.65
N ARG A 100 12.85 8.78 1.25
CA ARG A 100 11.83 9.71 1.74
C ARG A 100 10.65 9.71 0.78
N PHE A 101 9.52 9.16 1.21
CA PHE A 101 8.31 9.07 0.42
C PHE A 101 7.39 10.26 0.65
N THR A 102 6.77 10.74 -0.42
CA THR A 102 5.78 11.81 -0.40
C THR A 102 4.59 11.41 -1.29
N ALA A 103 3.38 11.54 -0.76
CA ALA A 103 2.13 11.41 -1.51
C ALA A 103 1.33 12.69 -1.28
N ALA A 104 1.38 13.63 -2.23
CA ALA A 104 0.75 14.92 -2.11
C ALA A 104 -0.70 14.87 -2.60
N PRO A 105 -1.71 15.11 -1.72
CA PRO A 105 -3.11 15.15 -2.11
C PRO A 105 -3.43 16.44 -2.88
N PRO A 106 -4.46 16.42 -3.76
CA PRO A 106 -5.01 17.65 -4.33
C PRO A 106 -5.68 18.48 -3.23
N ARG A 107 -5.70 19.79 -3.41
CA ARG A 107 -6.33 20.72 -2.46
C ARG A 107 -7.84 20.78 -2.70
N VAL A 108 -8.55 19.72 -2.35
CA VAL A 108 -10.01 19.62 -2.51
C VAL A 108 -10.62 19.20 -1.17
N ALA A 109 -11.61 19.98 -0.71
CA ALA A 109 -12.31 19.69 0.55
C ALA A 109 -13.29 18.51 0.38
N ALA A 110 -13.46 17.70 1.44
CA ALA A 110 -14.42 16.60 1.52
C ALA A 110 -14.26 15.55 0.41
N PHE A 111 -13.01 15.28 -0.03
CA PHE A 111 -12.71 14.33 -1.07
C PHE A 111 -12.00 13.12 -0.47
N GLY A 112 -12.73 12.04 -0.25
CA GLY A 112 -12.23 10.85 0.49
C GLY A 112 -11.25 9.97 -0.30
N THR A 113 -11.34 9.92 -1.63
CA THR A 113 -10.44 9.15 -2.50
C THR A 113 -10.10 9.98 -3.73
N PHE A 114 -8.82 10.17 -4.01
CA PHE A 114 -8.35 11.08 -5.05
C PHE A 114 -6.99 10.64 -5.60
N PRO A 115 -6.64 11.03 -6.83
CA PRO A 115 -5.29 10.87 -7.33
C PRO A 115 -4.29 11.70 -6.50
N VAL A 116 -3.11 11.14 -6.24
CA VAL A 116 -2.02 11.85 -5.56
C VAL A 116 -0.80 11.87 -6.45
N ARG A 117 0.02 12.90 -6.30
CA ARG A 117 1.38 12.88 -6.81
C ARG A 117 2.25 12.17 -5.78
N ALA A 118 2.69 10.95 -6.12
CA ALA A 118 3.56 10.14 -5.27
C ALA A 118 4.97 10.10 -5.85
N TYR A 119 5.97 10.35 -5.01
CA TYR A 119 7.37 10.26 -5.38
C TYR A 119 8.24 9.92 -4.16
N ALA A 120 9.44 9.42 -4.40
CA ALA A 120 10.41 9.17 -3.37
C ALA A 120 11.75 9.83 -3.71
N ILE A 121 12.41 10.36 -2.70
CA ILE A 121 13.80 10.81 -2.78
C ILE A 121 14.66 9.71 -2.20
N VAL A 122 15.55 9.17 -3.02
CA VAL A 122 16.46 8.10 -2.62
C VAL A 122 17.78 8.67 -2.12
N PRO A 123 18.51 7.96 -1.25
CA PRO A 123 19.81 8.38 -0.76
C PRO A 123 20.83 8.50 -1.87
#